data_804c96927ca495019f80db5c4a99e7d0
#
_entry.id   804c96927ca495019f80db5c4a99e7d0
#
_cell.length_a   1.000
_cell.length_b   1.000
_cell.length_c   1.000
_cell.angle_alpha   90.00
_cell.angle_beta   90.00
_cell.angle_gamma   90.00
#
_symmetry.space_group_name_H-M   'P 1'
#
loop_
_entity.id
_entity.type
_entity.pdbx_description
1 polymer ?
#
loop_
_entity_poly.entity_id
_entity_poly.type
_entity_poly.pdbx_seq_one_letter_code
_entity_poly.pdbx_strand_id
1 'polypeptide(L)'
;MKLVNNEDKIAVKIRGLPYKIRFEEVSDFFRDYNYIEKSVVLGTNPDGRKNGFGAILFENEDVAKEAAEQLNGEYVGSRYVELSIINYGDYSRFNGP
;
A
#
# COMPACT_ATOMS: atom_id res chain seq x y z
N MET A 1 -13.81 14.42 -24.06
CA MET A 1 -13.35 14.33 -22.65
C MET A 1 -12.86 12.93 -22.37
N LYS A 2 -11.70 12.83 -21.78
CA LYS A 2 -11.12 11.53 -21.46
C LYS A 2 -11.54 11.10 -20.06
N LEU A 3 -12.13 9.94 -19.95
CA LEU A 3 -12.50 9.38 -18.64
C LEU A 3 -11.26 8.75 -18.00
N VAL A 4 -11.11 8.99 -16.71
CA VAL A 4 -10.05 8.34 -15.94
C VAL A 4 -10.48 6.89 -15.67
N ASN A 5 -9.68 5.94 -16.13
CA ASN A 5 -9.95 4.54 -15.91
C ASN A 5 -9.09 4.02 -14.75
N ASN A 6 -9.71 3.91 -13.58
CA ASN A 6 -9.00 3.44 -12.38
C ASN A 6 -8.66 1.95 -12.46
N GLU A 7 -9.26 1.21 -13.38
CA GLU A 7 -8.97 -0.21 -13.54
C GLU A 7 -7.54 -0.49 -13.97
N ASP A 8 -6.88 0.50 -14.57
CA ASP A 8 -5.48 0.36 -14.98
C ASP A 8 -4.50 0.58 -13.82
N LYS A 9 -5.00 1.10 -12.69
CA LYS A 9 -4.17 1.31 -11.53
C LYS A 9 -3.99 0.01 -10.75
N ILE A 10 -2.85 -0.09 -10.10
CA ILE A 10 -2.50 -1.28 -9.33
C ILE A 10 -2.02 -0.87 -7.96
N ALA A 11 -2.25 -1.69 -6.96
CA ALA A 11 -1.82 -1.35 -5.60
C ALA A 11 -0.87 -2.39 -5.05
N VAL A 12 -0.06 -1.97 -4.08
CA VAL A 12 0.77 -2.85 -3.29
C VAL A 12 0.11 -2.97 -1.92
N LYS A 13 -0.25 -4.18 -1.56
CA LYS A 13 -0.77 -4.50 -0.23
C LYS A 13 0.39 -4.77 0.70
N ILE A 14 0.32 -4.25 1.90
CA ILE A 14 1.37 -4.33 2.90
C ILE A 14 0.85 -5.09 4.11
N ARG A 15 1.61 -6.08 4.56
CA ARG A 15 1.29 -6.85 5.75
C ARG A 15 2.45 -6.74 6.74
N GLY A 16 2.14 -6.58 8.01
CA GLY A 16 3.15 -6.55 9.06
C GLY A 16 3.54 -5.17 9.53
N LEU A 17 2.75 -4.14 9.20
CA LEU A 17 3.03 -2.78 9.67
C LEU A 17 2.89 -2.69 11.19
N PRO A 18 3.71 -1.83 11.83
CA PRO A 18 3.53 -1.53 13.25
C PRO A 18 2.14 -0.97 13.51
N TYR A 19 1.55 -1.26 14.66
CA TYR A 19 0.20 -0.78 14.98
C TYR A 19 0.13 0.74 15.16
N LYS A 20 1.27 1.39 15.41
CA LYS A 20 1.32 2.85 15.54
C LYS A 20 1.76 3.53 14.26
N ILE A 21 1.71 2.82 13.14
CA ILE A 21 2.14 3.36 11.85
C ILE A 21 1.33 4.59 11.45
N ARG A 22 1.98 5.55 10.82
CA ARG A 22 1.32 6.74 10.27
C ARG A 22 1.40 6.72 8.76
N PHE A 23 0.47 7.43 8.10
CA PHE A 23 0.43 7.48 6.64
C PHE A 23 1.76 7.93 6.04
N GLU A 24 2.38 8.94 6.67
CA GLU A 24 3.66 9.48 6.18
C GLU A 24 4.77 8.45 6.20
N GLU A 25 4.74 7.55 7.17
CA GLU A 25 5.77 6.50 7.26
C GLU A 25 5.65 5.51 6.11
N VAL A 26 4.44 5.21 5.68
CA VAL A 26 4.21 4.32 4.54
C VAL A 26 4.64 5.01 3.25
N SER A 27 4.24 6.26 3.05
CA SER A 27 4.65 7.04 1.87
C SER A 27 6.17 7.13 1.79
N ASP A 28 6.82 7.37 2.92
CA ASP A 28 8.27 7.49 2.98
C ASP A 28 8.96 6.16 2.63
N PHE A 29 8.38 5.06 3.02
CA PHE A 29 8.89 3.72 2.70
C PHE A 29 8.93 3.49 1.18
N PHE A 30 7.98 4.06 0.45
CA PHE A 30 7.88 3.94 -1.01
C PHE A 30 8.43 5.17 -1.74
N ARG A 31 9.16 6.05 -1.08
CA ARG A 31 9.57 7.35 -1.65
C ARG A 31 10.37 7.26 -2.94
N ASP A 32 11.10 6.18 -3.15
CA ASP A 32 11.92 6.01 -4.35
C ASP A 32 11.13 5.50 -5.56
N TYR A 33 9.83 5.25 -5.37
CA TYR A 33 8.96 4.74 -6.41
C TYR A 33 7.82 5.72 -6.66
N ASN A 34 7.34 5.76 -7.89
CA ASN A 34 6.36 6.75 -8.29
C ASN A 34 4.94 6.31 -7.91
N TYR A 35 4.62 6.42 -6.63
CA TYR A 35 3.27 6.10 -6.12
C TYR A 35 2.33 7.29 -6.29
N ILE A 36 1.02 7.04 -6.18
CA ILE A 36 0.02 8.10 -6.23
C ILE A 36 -0.08 8.74 -4.86
N GLU A 37 0.08 10.06 -4.80
CA GLU A 37 0.01 10.81 -3.55
C GLU A 37 -1.35 10.64 -2.89
N LYS A 38 -1.36 10.57 -1.56
CA LYS A 38 -2.57 10.44 -0.74
C LYS A 38 -3.33 9.14 -0.99
N SER A 39 -2.65 8.14 -1.56
CA SER A 39 -3.29 6.86 -1.85
C SER A 39 -3.10 5.83 -0.74
N VAL A 40 -2.32 6.14 0.29
CA VAL A 40 -2.10 5.20 1.38
C VAL A 40 -3.40 4.97 2.14
N VAL A 41 -3.75 3.70 2.32
CA VAL A 41 -4.86 3.30 3.19
C VAL A 41 -4.33 2.33 4.24
N LEU A 42 -4.89 2.41 5.44
CA LEU A 42 -4.49 1.55 6.55
C LEU A 42 -5.68 0.77 7.03
N GLY A 43 -5.51 -0.53 7.22
CA GLY A 43 -6.58 -1.39 7.71
C GLY A 43 -6.85 -1.15 9.18
N THR A 44 -8.10 -1.30 9.58
CA THR A 44 -8.51 -1.14 10.97
C THR A 44 -9.39 -2.30 11.41
N ASN A 45 -9.33 -2.61 12.70
CA ASN A 45 -10.23 -3.55 13.34
C ASN A 45 -11.57 -2.85 13.64
N PRO A 46 -12.62 -3.61 13.96
CA PRO A 46 -13.91 -3.00 14.30
C PRO A 46 -13.84 -2.00 15.46
N ASP A 47 -12.85 -2.13 16.35
CA ASP A 47 -12.66 -1.18 17.47
C ASP A 47 -11.90 0.08 17.06
N GLY A 48 -11.58 0.26 15.77
CA GLY A 48 -10.88 1.42 15.25
C GLY A 48 -9.38 1.37 15.33
N ARG A 49 -8.81 0.32 15.90
CA ARG A 49 -7.36 0.16 15.96
C ARG A 49 -6.81 -0.37 14.65
N LYS A 50 -5.60 0.07 14.29
CA LYS A 50 -4.93 -0.41 13.09
C LYS A 50 -4.62 -1.89 13.23
N ASN A 51 -4.75 -2.63 12.10
CA ASN A 51 -4.60 -4.09 12.13
C ASN A 51 -3.31 -4.61 11.50
N GLY A 52 -2.36 -3.72 11.18
CA GLY A 52 -1.08 -4.13 10.61
C GLY A 52 -1.07 -4.25 9.10
N PHE A 53 -2.19 -3.97 8.44
CA PHE A 53 -2.30 -4.03 6.98
C PHE A 53 -2.42 -2.62 6.41
N GLY A 54 -1.94 -2.46 5.18
CA GLY A 54 -2.09 -1.21 4.45
C GLY A 54 -1.99 -1.45 2.96
N ALA A 55 -2.20 -0.41 2.19
CA ALA A 55 -2.02 -0.47 0.73
C ALA A 55 -1.67 0.91 0.21
N ILE A 56 -1.00 0.93 -0.94
CA ILE A 56 -0.63 2.16 -1.63
C ILE A 56 -0.80 1.94 -3.12
N LEU A 57 -1.27 2.96 -3.82
CA LEU A 57 -1.67 2.84 -5.21
C LEU A 57 -0.59 3.36 -6.16
N PHE A 58 -0.45 2.71 -7.30
CA PHE A 58 0.45 3.10 -8.38
C PHE A 58 -0.34 3.19 -9.68
N GLU A 59 0.08 4.09 -10.57
CA GLU A 59 -0.54 4.17 -11.89
C GLU A 59 0.03 3.16 -12.86
N ASN A 60 1.22 2.64 -12.58
CA ASN A 60 1.95 1.77 -13.48
C ASN A 60 2.23 0.43 -12.79
N GLU A 61 1.78 -0.66 -13.42
CA GLU A 61 1.95 -2.00 -12.87
C GLU A 61 3.42 -2.38 -12.74
N ASP A 62 4.25 -1.98 -13.70
CA ASP A 62 5.68 -2.32 -13.67
C ASP A 62 6.37 -1.69 -12.47
N VAL A 63 6.04 -0.43 -12.18
CA VAL A 63 6.60 0.27 -11.01
C VAL A 63 6.11 -0.38 -9.73
N ALA A 64 4.84 -0.75 -9.66
CA ALA A 64 4.28 -1.40 -8.47
C ALA A 64 4.97 -2.74 -8.21
N LYS A 65 5.17 -3.53 -9.27
CA LYS A 65 5.85 -4.83 -9.15
C LYS A 65 7.30 -4.66 -8.70
N GLU A 66 8.00 -3.68 -9.28
CA GLU A 66 9.38 -3.40 -8.89
C GLU A 66 9.47 -2.99 -7.43
N ALA A 67 8.60 -2.08 -7.00
CA ALA A 67 8.56 -1.66 -5.59
C ALA A 67 8.30 -2.84 -4.67
N ALA A 68 7.32 -3.68 -5.01
CA ALA A 68 7.00 -4.85 -4.21
C ALA A 68 8.18 -5.81 -4.11
N GLU A 69 8.87 -6.08 -5.22
CA GLU A 69 10.02 -6.97 -5.22
C GLU A 69 11.17 -6.41 -4.40
N GLN A 70 11.50 -5.15 -4.60
CA GLN A 70 12.67 -4.54 -3.96
C GLN A 70 12.48 -4.30 -2.47
N LEU A 71 11.25 -4.00 -2.06
CA LEU A 71 10.98 -3.64 -0.67
C LEU A 71 10.41 -4.79 0.17
N ASN A 72 10.05 -5.89 -0.45
CA ASN A 72 9.51 -7.03 0.30
C ASN A 72 10.52 -7.52 1.32
N GLY A 73 10.09 -7.66 2.57
CA GLY A 73 10.97 -8.12 3.65
C GLY A 73 11.76 -7.01 4.33
N GLU A 74 11.68 -5.77 3.82
CA GLU A 74 12.35 -4.65 4.44
C GLU A 74 11.62 -4.21 5.71
N TYR A 75 12.29 -3.44 6.54
CA TYR A 75 11.73 -3.00 7.82
C TYR A 75 11.03 -1.66 7.70
N VAL A 76 9.86 -1.58 8.34
CA VAL A 76 9.19 -0.31 8.61
C VAL A 76 9.16 -0.22 10.13
N GLY A 77 9.95 0.69 10.67
CA GLY A 77 10.17 0.74 12.12
C GLY A 77 10.84 -0.54 12.61
N SER A 78 10.23 -1.20 13.58
CA SER A 78 10.80 -2.42 14.19
C SER A 78 10.30 -3.71 13.55
N ARG A 79 9.45 -3.63 12.52
CA ARG A 79 8.84 -4.81 11.90
C ARG A 79 9.16 -4.88 10.42
N TYR A 80 9.41 -6.10 9.92
CA TYR A 80 9.55 -6.30 8.48
C TYR A 80 8.17 -6.51 7.87
N VAL A 81 8.02 -6.10 6.62
CA VAL A 81 6.74 -6.17 5.92
C VAL A 81 6.78 -7.17 4.77
N GLU A 82 5.61 -7.72 4.45
CA GLU A 82 5.41 -8.55 3.27
C GLU A 82 4.54 -7.78 2.30
N LEU A 83 4.95 -7.75 1.04
CA LEU A 83 4.28 -6.96 0.01
C LEU A 83 3.71 -7.88 -1.07
N SER A 84 2.52 -7.54 -1.54
CA SER A 84 1.87 -8.28 -2.63
C SER A 84 1.11 -7.29 -3.51
N ILE A 85 0.87 -7.71 -4.75
CA ILE A 85 0.14 -6.87 -5.71
C ILE A 85 -1.35 -7.18 -5.61
N ILE A 86 -2.17 -6.13 -5.57
CA ILE A 86 -3.62 -6.27 -5.64
C ILE A 86 -4.16 -5.30 -6.70
N ASN A 87 -5.34 -5.60 -7.21
CA ASN A 87 -5.95 -4.74 -8.23
C ASN A 87 -6.67 -3.55 -7.57
N TYR A 88 -7.11 -2.60 -8.41
CA TYR A 88 -7.77 -1.41 -7.91
C TYR A 88 -9.07 -1.73 -7.16
N GLY A 89 -9.81 -2.72 -7.63
CA GLY A 89 -11.05 -3.13 -6.96
C GLY A 89 -10.82 -3.55 -5.51
N ASP A 90 -9.80 -4.37 -5.30
CA ASP A 90 -9.43 -4.80 -3.95
C ASP A 90 -8.92 -3.63 -3.12
N TYR A 91 -8.14 -2.74 -3.75
CA TYR A 91 -7.66 -1.53 -3.08
C TYR A 91 -8.82 -0.65 -2.63
N SER A 92 -9.82 -0.44 -3.49
CA SER A 92 -10.93 0.46 -3.18
C SER A 92 -11.80 -0.05 -2.03
N ARG A 93 -11.78 -1.36 -1.79
CA ARG A 93 -12.51 -1.99 -0.69
C ARG A 93 -11.62 -2.37 0.48
N PHE A 94 -10.39 -1.88 0.48
CA PHE A 94 -9.37 -2.34 1.41
C PHE A 94 -9.71 -2.03 2.86
N ASN A 95 -9.58 -3.04 3.72
CA ASN A 95 -9.67 -2.87 5.16
C ASN A 95 -8.83 -3.94 5.88
N GLY A 96 -7.82 -4.47 5.21
CA GLY A 96 -6.93 -5.47 5.77
C GLY A 96 -7.11 -6.84 5.13
N PRO A 97 -6.99 -7.90 5.88
CA PRO A 97 -7.04 -9.25 5.35
C PRO A 97 -8.37 -9.61 4.73
#